data_bb06833f7b7629b87aa52e6e50d192a8
#
_entry.id   bb06833f7b7629b87aa52e6e50d192a8
#
_cell.length_a   1.000
_cell.length_b   1.000
_cell.length_c   1.000
_cell.angle_alpha   90.00
_cell.angle_beta   90.00
_cell.angle_gamma   90.00
#
_symmetry.space_group_name_H-M   'P 1'
#
loop_
_entity.id
_entity.type
_entity.pdbx_description
1 polymer ?
#
loop_
_entity_poly.entity_id
_entity_poly.type
_entity_poly.pdbx_seq_one_letter_code
_entity_poly.pdbx_strand_id
1 'polypeptide(L)'
;MARNDNPHALRLIDSLRKKAGAEAAKKFGEAHTLSKSADIKKKFEWAKDVCTYLEAHYEEETIVKVRKECRCNDGKAIANKLLKYLNKAESIQQFVDDFNQQESFAFLEYQTEIVFCYPECYCACVKRVPEELSRTWCYCTLGNAEEIFKRVFGERVRVSLLESIKTGADRCAIEVEIEG
;
A
#
# COMPACT_ATOMS: atom_id res chain seq x y z
N MET A 1 10.00 -13.44 -26.35
CA MET A 1 10.43 -12.34 -25.45
C MET A 1 9.49 -12.30 -24.26
N ALA A 2 10.02 -12.28 -23.06
CA ALA A 2 9.21 -12.07 -21.85
C ALA A 2 8.55 -10.69 -21.92
N ARG A 3 7.25 -10.62 -21.62
CA ARG A 3 6.45 -9.40 -21.81
C ARG A 3 6.00 -8.85 -20.46
N ASN A 4 6.19 -7.57 -20.24
CA ASN A 4 5.59 -6.84 -19.13
C ASN A 4 4.16 -6.44 -19.48
N ASP A 5 3.19 -7.27 -19.15
CA ASP A 5 1.77 -7.00 -19.33
C ASP A 5 0.95 -7.19 -18.04
N ASN A 6 1.64 -7.48 -16.94
CA ASN A 6 1.01 -7.55 -15.62
C ASN A 6 0.76 -6.13 -15.07
N PRO A 7 -0.44 -5.83 -14.54
CA PRO A 7 -0.76 -4.50 -14.00
C PRO A 7 0.19 -4.01 -12.89
N HIS A 8 0.74 -4.91 -12.08
CA HIS A 8 1.70 -4.52 -11.04
C HIS A 8 3.04 -4.07 -11.63
N ALA A 9 3.54 -4.79 -12.66
CA ALA A 9 4.76 -4.41 -13.35
C ALA A 9 4.59 -3.08 -14.09
N LEU A 10 3.48 -2.89 -14.78
CA LEU A 10 3.19 -1.66 -15.52
C LEU A 10 3.12 -0.45 -14.60
N ARG A 11 2.44 -0.56 -13.44
CA ARG A 11 2.40 0.54 -12.45
C ARG A 11 3.78 0.87 -11.89
N LEU A 12 4.60 -0.14 -11.59
CA LEU A 12 5.94 0.09 -11.07
C LEU A 12 6.85 0.77 -12.11
N ILE A 13 6.81 0.32 -13.37
CA ILE A 13 7.56 0.94 -14.47
C ILE A 13 7.14 2.41 -14.67
N ASP A 14 5.83 2.68 -14.64
CA ASP A 14 5.32 4.05 -14.76
C ASP A 14 5.74 4.93 -13.58
N SER A 15 5.67 4.39 -12.36
CA SER A 15 6.12 5.09 -11.15
C SER A 15 7.63 5.37 -11.18
N LEU A 16 8.45 4.39 -11.57
CA LEU A 16 9.91 4.58 -11.73
C LEU A 16 10.20 5.66 -12.77
N ARG A 17 9.45 5.70 -13.88
CA ARG A 17 9.60 6.74 -14.90
C ARG A 17 9.36 8.14 -14.32
N LYS A 18 8.34 8.29 -13.48
CA LYS A 18 7.97 9.57 -12.85
C LYS A 18 8.93 10.02 -11.74
N LYS A 19 9.42 9.06 -10.94
CA LYS A 19 10.15 9.36 -9.70
C LYS A 19 11.66 9.17 -9.81
N ALA A 20 12.14 8.32 -10.74
CA ALA A 20 13.55 8.00 -10.92
C ALA A 20 14.07 8.20 -12.36
N GLY A 21 13.18 8.55 -13.30
CA GLY A 21 13.51 8.87 -14.69
C GLY A 21 13.30 7.73 -15.70
N ALA A 22 13.27 8.12 -16.98
CA ALA A 22 12.92 7.20 -18.07
C ALA A 22 13.93 6.04 -18.24
N GLU A 23 15.21 6.31 -18.06
CA GLU A 23 16.27 5.31 -18.17
C GLU A 23 16.17 4.24 -17.08
N ALA A 24 15.90 4.65 -15.83
CA ALA A 24 15.68 3.74 -14.72
C ALA A 24 14.48 2.80 -14.97
N ALA A 25 13.37 3.37 -15.45
CA ALA A 25 12.18 2.60 -15.79
C ALA A 25 12.42 1.60 -16.93
N LYS A 26 13.20 1.99 -17.94
CA LYS A 26 13.57 1.12 -19.07
C LYS A 26 14.43 -0.05 -18.60
N LYS A 27 15.54 0.23 -17.87
CA LYS A 27 16.44 -0.81 -17.34
C LYS A 27 15.70 -1.81 -16.46
N PHE A 28 14.86 -1.29 -15.53
CA PHE A 28 14.04 -2.15 -14.69
C PHE A 28 13.09 -3.03 -15.52
N GLY A 29 12.36 -2.45 -16.47
CA GLY A 29 11.38 -3.16 -17.28
C GLY A 29 11.98 -4.24 -18.19
N GLU A 30 13.22 -4.06 -18.63
CA GLU A 30 13.96 -5.05 -19.43
C GLU A 30 14.47 -6.22 -18.56
N ALA A 31 14.92 -5.92 -17.33
CA ALA A 31 15.51 -6.91 -16.42
C ALA A 31 14.48 -7.70 -15.61
N HIS A 32 13.35 -7.07 -15.22
CA HIS A 32 12.37 -7.63 -14.29
C HIS A 32 10.98 -7.72 -14.91
N THR A 33 10.79 -8.71 -15.78
CA THR A 33 9.52 -8.90 -16.49
C THR A 33 8.50 -9.71 -15.67
N LEU A 34 7.22 -9.33 -15.75
CA LEU A 34 6.12 -10.08 -15.18
C LEU A 34 4.96 -10.18 -16.17
N SER A 35 4.58 -11.42 -16.53
CA SER A 35 3.43 -11.67 -17.37
C SER A 35 2.11 -11.58 -16.59
N LYS A 36 1.05 -11.17 -17.27
CA LYS A 36 -0.33 -11.21 -16.73
C LYS A 36 -0.76 -12.61 -16.33
N SER A 37 -0.30 -13.65 -17.05
CA SER A 37 -0.58 -15.07 -16.80
C SER A 37 0.34 -15.70 -15.74
N ALA A 38 1.27 -14.95 -15.14
CA ALA A 38 2.15 -15.47 -14.09
C ALA A 38 1.35 -16.07 -12.94
N ASP A 39 1.75 -17.26 -12.49
CA ASP A 39 1.20 -17.90 -11.31
C ASP A 39 1.58 -17.16 -10.02
N ILE A 40 1.05 -17.59 -8.88
CA ILE A 40 1.25 -16.91 -7.61
C ILE A 40 2.72 -16.98 -7.15
N LYS A 41 3.42 -18.08 -7.43
CA LYS A 41 4.83 -18.25 -7.07
C LYS A 41 5.70 -17.27 -7.87
N LYS A 42 5.49 -17.17 -9.17
CA LYS A 42 6.21 -16.22 -10.03
C LYS A 42 5.93 -14.76 -9.64
N LYS A 43 4.70 -14.44 -9.26
CA LYS A 43 4.36 -13.11 -8.74
C LYS A 43 5.11 -12.79 -7.45
N PHE A 44 5.21 -13.76 -6.56
CA PHE A 44 5.92 -13.59 -5.30
C PHE A 44 7.43 -13.44 -5.50
N GLU A 45 8.07 -14.30 -6.32
CA GLU A 45 9.50 -14.16 -6.66
C GLU A 45 9.78 -12.80 -7.32
N TRP A 46 8.93 -12.38 -8.26
CA TRP A 46 9.04 -11.06 -8.85
C TRP A 46 8.92 -9.93 -7.79
N ALA A 47 8.06 -10.08 -6.79
CA ALA A 47 7.96 -9.11 -5.69
C ALA A 47 9.25 -9.05 -4.85
N LYS A 48 9.91 -10.19 -4.61
CA LYS A 48 11.23 -10.24 -3.94
C LYS A 48 12.28 -9.52 -4.78
N ASP A 49 12.34 -9.81 -6.08
CA ASP A 49 13.29 -9.18 -7.00
C ASP A 49 13.09 -7.66 -7.05
N VAL A 50 11.84 -7.20 -7.04
CA VAL A 50 11.50 -5.77 -6.96
C VAL A 50 12.07 -5.13 -5.69
N CYS A 51 11.87 -5.75 -4.54
CA CYS A 51 12.39 -5.24 -3.27
C CYS A 51 13.92 -5.14 -3.32
N THR A 52 14.59 -6.23 -3.73
CA THR A 52 16.05 -6.27 -3.86
C THR A 52 16.57 -5.19 -4.82
N TYR A 53 15.92 -5.02 -5.97
CA TYR A 53 16.31 -4.00 -6.94
C TYR A 53 16.16 -2.59 -6.37
N LEU A 54 15.01 -2.28 -5.78
CA LEU A 54 14.75 -0.93 -5.26
C LEU A 54 15.71 -0.57 -4.13
N GLU A 55 15.96 -1.49 -3.20
CA GLU A 55 16.87 -1.31 -2.06
C GLU A 55 18.35 -1.19 -2.48
N ALA A 56 18.72 -1.83 -3.60
CA ALA A 56 20.08 -1.71 -4.13
C ALA A 56 20.35 -0.42 -4.90
N HIS A 57 19.31 0.27 -5.39
CA HIS A 57 19.47 1.40 -6.30
C HIS A 57 18.96 2.74 -5.77
N TYR A 58 18.15 2.74 -4.69
CA TYR A 58 17.50 3.95 -4.20
C TYR A 58 17.49 4.03 -2.69
N GLU A 59 17.56 5.25 -2.17
CA GLU A 59 17.30 5.54 -0.75
C GLU A 59 15.82 5.34 -0.40
N GLU A 60 15.54 5.06 0.88
CA GLU A 60 14.21 4.73 1.38
C GLU A 60 13.15 5.78 0.98
N GLU A 61 13.47 7.06 1.06
CA GLU A 61 12.54 8.14 0.68
C GLU A 61 12.08 8.01 -0.78
N THR A 62 12.99 7.68 -1.69
CA THR A 62 12.68 7.46 -3.11
C THR A 62 11.85 6.19 -3.29
N ILE A 63 12.21 5.12 -2.59
CA ILE A 63 11.46 3.85 -2.59
C ILE A 63 10.02 4.07 -2.16
N VAL A 64 9.79 4.79 -1.06
CA VAL A 64 8.45 5.12 -0.57
C VAL A 64 7.66 5.91 -1.63
N LYS A 65 8.26 6.94 -2.25
CA LYS A 65 7.62 7.72 -3.32
C LYS A 65 7.25 6.85 -4.52
N VAL A 66 8.15 5.96 -4.94
CA VAL A 66 7.90 5.03 -6.05
C VAL A 66 6.78 4.06 -5.70
N ARG A 67 6.83 3.45 -4.52
CA ARG A 67 5.87 2.43 -4.12
C ARG A 67 4.48 2.98 -3.81
N LYS A 68 4.35 4.18 -3.28
CA LYS A 68 3.06 4.85 -3.05
C LYS A 68 2.25 5.02 -4.34
N GLU A 69 2.88 5.26 -5.48
CA GLU A 69 2.21 5.32 -6.79
C GLU A 69 1.71 3.94 -7.29
N CYS A 70 2.21 2.83 -6.72
CA CYS A 70 1.86 1.47 -7.14
C CYS A 70 0.57 0.93 -6.51
N ARG A 71 -0.27 1.79 -5.93
CA ARG A 71 -1.55 1.39 -5.34
C ARG A 71 -2.46 0.68 -6.34
N CYS A 72 -3.21 -0.32 -5.86
CA CYS A 72 -4.04 -1.17 -6.71
C CYS A 72 -5.45 -0.62 -6.98
N ASN A 73 -5.89 0.35 -6.18
CA ASN A 73 -7.20 1.00 -6.27
C ASN A 73 -7.11 2.46 -5.85
N ASP A 74 -8.19 3.21 -6.03
CA ASP A 74 -8.29 4.65 -5.74
C ASP A 74 -8.77 4.98 -4.32
N GLY A 75 -9.00 3.96 -3.48
CA GLY A 75 -9.44 4.12 -2.11
C GLY A 75 -10.87 4.64 -1.92
N LYS A 76 -11.59 5.01 -2.99
CA LYS A 76 -12.90 5.67 -2.92
C LYS A 76 -13.96 4.88 -2.16
N ALA A 77 -14.02 3.57 -2.37
CA ALA A 77 -15.02 2.73 -1.71
C ALA A 77 -14.81 2.70 -0.18
N ILE A 78 -13.56 2.59 0.26
CA ILE A 78 -13.21 2.61 1.69
C ILE A 78 -13.45 4.00 2.28
N ALA A 79 -13.02 5.07 1.59
CA ALA A 79 -13.27 6.45 2.03
C ALA A 79 -14.76 6.75 2.23
N ASN A 80 -15.63 6.30 1.31
CA ASN A 80 -17.07 6.46 1.44
C ASN A 80 -17.65 5.73 2.67
N LYS A 81 -17.11 4.54 2.99
CA LYS A 81 -17.49 3.83 4.21
C LYS A 81 -17.07 4.62 5.45
N LEU A 82 -15.82 5.06 5.53
CA LEU A 82 -15.32 5.87 6.65
C LEU A 82 -16.15 7.15 6.84
N LEU A 83 -16.42 7.89 5.76
CA LEU A 83 -17.25 9.09 5.80
C LEU A 83 -18.67 8.83 6.30
N LYS A 84 -19.27 7.67 5.99
CA LYS A 84 -20.61 7.29 6.50
C LYS A 84 -20.64 7.24 8.03
N TYR A 85 -19.56 6.76 8.68
CA TYR A 85 -19.47 6.70 10.13
C TYR A 85 -19.02 8.05 10.72
N LEU A 86 -18.01 8.68 10.13
CA LEU A 86 -17.50 9.98 10.60
C LEU A 86 -18.60 11.07 10.63
N ASN A 87 -19.44 11.13 9.60
CA ASN A 87 -20.52 12.12 9.51
C ASN A 87 -21.63 11.95 10.55
N LYS A 88 -21.68 10.81 11.25
CA LYS A 88 -22.68 10.51 12.29
C LYS A 88 -22.07 10.59 13.69
N ALA A 89 -20.76 10.55 13.80
CA ALA A 89 -20.06 10.51 15.06
C ALA A 89 -19.95 11.92 15.68
N GLU A 90 -20.11 12.00 17.00
CA GLU A 90 -19.93 13.22 17.78
C GLU A 90 -18.46 13.39 18.23
N SER A 91 -17.64 12.32 18.10
CA SER A 91 -16.23 12.33 18.46
C SER A 91 -15.44 11.33 17.58
N ILE A 92 -14.11 11.49 17.56
CA ILE A 92 -13.23 10.53 16.87
C ILE A 92 -13.34 9.14 17.52
N GLN A 93 -13.45 9.04 18.83
CA GLN A 93 -13.62 7.76 19.51
C GLN A 93 -14.91 7.05 19.07
N GLN A 94 -16.02 7.77 19.02
CA GLN A 94 -17.29 7.20 18.53
C GLN A 94 -17.19 6.76 17.06
N PHE A 95 -16.54 7.54 16.21
CA PHE A 95 -16.27 7.16 14.82
C PHE A 95 -15.52 5.83 14.72
N VAL A 96 -14.47 5.66 15.54
CA VAL A 96 -13.67 4.43 15.60
C VAL A 96 -14.52 3.25 16.08
N ASP A 97 -15.26 3.43 17.16
CA ASP A 97 -16.10 2.37 17.74
C ASP A 97 -17.20 1.92 16.77
N ASP A 98 -17.90 2.87 16.13
CA ASP A 98 -18.97 2.59 15.17
C ASP A 98 -18.44 1.87 13.91
N PHE A 99 -17.26 2.28 13.41
CA PHE A 99 -16.61 1.61 12.29
C PHE A 99 -16.25 0.18 12.65
N ASN A 100 -15.61 -0.03 13.78
CA ASN A 100 -15.15 -1.35 14.22
C ASN A 100 -16.28 -2.33 14.52
N GLN A 101 -17.46 -1.85 14.93
CA GLN A 101 -18.64 -2.69 15.16
C GLN A 101 -19.26 -3.20 13.86
N GLN A 102 -19.14 -2.47 12.77
CA GLN A 102 -19.89 -2.73 11.53
C GLN A 102 -19.02 -3.29 10.39
N GLU A 103 -17.72 -3.05 10.42
CA GLU A 103 -16.81 -3.45 9.35
C GLU A 103 -15.83 -4.52 9.84
N SER A 104 -15.60 -5.53 9.01
CA SER A 104 -14.72 -6.66 9.34
C SER A 104 -13.44 -6.72 8.48
N PHE A 105 -13.40 -5.96 7.36
CA PHE A 105 -12.26 -5.98 6.45
C PHE A 105 -11.06 -5.17 6.96
N ALA A 106 -11.32 -4.23 7.87
CA ALA A 106 -10.33 -3.37 8.51
C ALA A 106 -10.87 -2.94 9.87
N PHE A 107 -10.00 -2.43 10.73
CA PHE A 107 -10.37 -1.80 11.99
C PHE A 107 -9.50 -0.56 12.25
N LEU A 108 -9.98 0.31 13.13
CA LEU A 108 -9.32 1.52 13.56
C LEU A 108 -8.89 1.41 15.02
N GLU A 109 -7.75 1.98 15.34
CA GLU A 109 -7.35 2.28 16.72
C GLU A 109 -7.18 3.80 16.85
N TYR A 110 -7.39 4.33 18.04
CA TYR A 110 -7.21 5.74 18.32
C TYR A 110 -6.68 5.96 19.73
N GLN A 111 -5.59 6.69 19.83
CA GLN A 111 -5.07 7.23 21.08
C GLN A 111 -4.82 8.73 20.91
N THR A 112 -3.77 9.10 20.19
CA THR A 112 -3.47 10.46 19.76
C THR A 112 -3.68 10.63 18.26
N GLU A 113 -3.36 9.60 17.52
CA GLU A 113 -3.53 9.50 16.07
C GLU A 113 -4.42 8.31 15.74
N ILE A 114 -4.98 8.30 14.54
CA ILE A 114 -5.73 7.16 14.01
C ILE A 114 -4.73 6.14 13.46
N VAL A 115 -4.89 4.87 13.84
CA VAL A 115 -4.18 3.76 13.22
C VAL A 115 -5.17 2.92 12.42
N PHE A 116 -4.99 2.87 11.12
CA PHE A 116 -5.81 2.07 10.20
C PHE A 116 -5.19 0.69 10.01
N CYS A 117 -5.92 -0.34 10.38
CA CYS A 117 -5.43 -1.70 10.44
C CYS A 117 -6.14 -2.64 9.47
N TYR A 118 -5.38 -3.51 8.81
CA TYR A 118 -5.91 -4.66 8.10
C TYR A 118 -5.59 -5.96 8.87
N PRO A 119 -6.61 -6.79 9.19
CA PRO A 119 -6.40 -8.05 9.94
C PRO A 119 -5.77 -9.15 9.07
N GLU A 120 -5.78 -9.00 7.76
CA GLU A 120 -5.17 -9.94 6.81
C GLU A 120 -4.51 -9.22 5.63
N CYS A 121 -3.60 -9.90 4.95
CA CYS A 121 -2.94 -9.36 3.75
C CYS A 121 -3.87 -9.44 2.54
N TYR A 122 -4.25 -8.29 1.97
CA TYR A 122 -5.12 -8.21 0.78
C TYR A 122 -4.36 -8.15 -0.55
N CYS A 123 -3.03 -8.09 -0.54
CA CYS A 123 -2.23 -7.97 -1.75
C CYS A 123 -2.33 -9.20 -2.66
N ALA A 124 -2.93 -9.05 -3.83
CA ALA A 124 -3.14 -10.15 -4.78
C ALA A 124 -1.86 -10.84 -5.27
N CYS A 125 -0.70 -10.14 -5.21
CA CYS A 125 0.58 -10.71 -5.60
C CYS A 125 1.17 -11.67 -4.57
N VAL A 126 0.94 -11.43 -3.27
CA VAL A 126 1.74 -12.06 -2.22
C VAL A 126 0.94 -12.71 -1.09
N LYS A 127 -0.36 -12.42 -0.96
CA LYS A 127 -1.18 -12.87 0.17
C LYS A 127 -1.26 -14.39 0.37
N ARG A 128 -1.08 -15.17 -0.69
CA ARG A 128 -1.19 -16.64 -0.67
C ARG A 128 0.14 -17.34 -0.41
N VAL A 129 1.23 -16.61 -0.32
CA VAL A 129 2.55 -17.16 -0.03
C VAL A 129 2.89 -16.80 1.42
N PRO A 130 3.21 -17.77 2.29
CA PRO A 130 3.44 -17.51 3.71
C PRO A 130 4.78 -16.80 3.98
N GLU A 131 5.74 -16.90 3.06
CA GLU A 131 7.06 -16.29 3.20
C GLU A 131 6.98 -14.78 3.40
N GLU A 132 7.91 -14.25 4.19
CA GLU A 132 8.06 -12.82 4.41
C GLU A 132 8.68 -12.11 3.21
N LEU A 133 8.42 -10.82 3.13
CA LEU A 133 9.02 -9.89 2.18
C LEU A 133 9.58 -8.68 2.90
N SER A 134 10.50 -7.98 2.25
CA SER A 134 10.91 -6.67 2.72
C SER A 134 9.71 -5.71 2.83
N ARG A 135 9.78 -4.83 3.82
CA ARG A 135 8.85 -3.71 4.04
C ARG A 135 8.63 -2.87 2.77
N THR A 136 9.64 -2.78 1.93
CA THR A 136 9.60 -2.11 0.61
C THR A 136 8.39 -2.52 -0.22
N TRP A 137 8.03 -3.80 -0.21
CA TRP A 137 6.84 -4.26 -0.94
C TRP A 137 5.57 -3.58 -0.45
N CYS A 138 5.41 -3.41 0.84
CA CYS A 138 4.18 -2.95 1.48
C CYS A 138 3.97 -1.42 1.42
N TYR A 139 4.95 -0.63 1.01
CA TYR A 139 4.79 0.82 0.88
C TYR A 139 3.72 1.26 -0.14
N CYS A 140 3.27 0.38 -1.04
CA CYS A 140 2.11 0.68 -1.89
C CYS A 140 0.81 0.88 -1.06
N THR A 141 0.73 0.28 0.12
CA THR A 141 -0.39 0.46 1.04
C THR A 141 -0.48 1.89 1.58
N LEU A 142 0.66 2.55 1.77
CA LEU A 142 0.70 3.97 2.16
C LEU A 142 0.03 4.87 1.11
N GLY A 143 0.29 4.62 -0.19
CA GLY A 143 -0.36 5.38 -1.25
C GLY A 143 -1.87 5.21 -1.25
N ASN A 144 -2.35 3.99 -0.97
CA ASN A 144 -3.78 3.72 -0.83
C ASN A 144 -4.39 4.40 0.41
N ALA A 145 -3.73 4.28 1.56
CA ALA A 145 -4.18 4.91 2.81
C ALA A 145 -4.21 6.44 2.69
N GLU A 146 -3.16 7.05 2.12
CA GLU A 146 -3.11 8.49 1.89
C GLU A 146 -4.31 8.98 1.05
N GLU A 147 -4.64 8.32 -0.05
CA GLU A 147 -5.80 8.65 -0.87
C GLU A 147 -7.13 8.49 -0.12
N ILE A 148 -7.26 7.41 0.67
CA ILE A 148 -8.44 7.18 1.50
C ILE A 148 -8.63 8.33 2.49
N PHE A 149 -7.60 8.62 3.26
CA PHE A 149 -7.71 9.56 4.37
C PHE A 149 -7.69 11.02 3.92
N LYS A 150 -7.07 11.37 2.79
CA LYS A 150 -7.25 12.68 2.14
C LYS A 150 -8.70 12.93 1.73
N ARG A 151 -9.41 11.91 1.26
CA ARG A 151 -10.85 12.02 0.95
C ARG A 151 -11.70 12.19 2.20
N VAL A 152 -11.25 11.69 3.35
CA VAL A 152 -11.98 11.74 4.62
C VAL A 152 -11.68 13.02 5.40
N PHE A 153 -10.42 13.42 5.50
CA PHE A 153 -9.95 14.51 6.35
C PHE A 153 -9.32 15.69 5.59
N GLY A 154 -9.23 15.62 4.26
CA GLY A 154 -8.62 16.67 3.44
C GLY A 154 -7.14 16.43 3.15
N GLU A 155 -6.51 17.39 2.47
CA GLU A 155 -5.16 17.23 1.90
C GLU A 155 -4.02 17.17 2.93
N ARG A 156 -4.25 17.62 4.15
CA ARG A 156 -3.24 17.65 5.23
C ARG A 156 -3.20 16.36 6.04
N VAL A 157 -3.00 15.26 5.33
CA VAL A 157 -2.86 13.91 5.90
C VAL A 157 -1.48 13.37 5.58
N ARG A 158 -0.80 12.85 6.60
CA ARG A 158 0.41 12.04 6.46
C ARG A 158 0.14 10.62 6.91
N VAL A 159 0.81 9.68 6.28
CA VAL A 159 0.67 8.25 6.61
C VAL A 159 2.03 7.59 6.78
N SER A 160 2.12 6.73 7.78
CA SER A 160 3.33 5.96 8.10
C SER A 160 3.00 4.48 8.29
N LEU A 161 3.80 3.59 7.71
CA LEU A 161 3.63 2.15 7.89
C LEU A 161 4.26 1.73 9.23
N LEU A 162 3.46 1.31 10.19
CA LEU A 162 3.92 0.82 11.48
C LEU A 162 4.28 -0.66 11.40
N GLU A 163 3.33 -1.48 10.94
CA GLU A 163 3.43 -2.94 10.91
C GLU A 163 2.96 -3.50 9.57
N SER A 164 3.48 -4.65 9.19
CA SER A 164 3.03 -5.38 8.00
C SER A 164 3.07 -6.88 8.23
N ILE A 165 2.00 -7.58 7.83
CA ILE A 165 1.92 -9.04 7.84
C ILE A 165 3.06 -9.65 7.01
N LYS A 166 3.45 -9.02 5.91
CA LYS A 166 4.55 -9.52 5.09
C LYS A 166 5.94 -9.31 5.68
N THR A 167 6.06 -8.58 6.78
CA THR A 167 7.29 -8.48 7.58
C THR A 167 7.21 -9.26 8.91
N GLY A 168 6.26 -10.18 9.04
CA GLY A 168 6.11 -11.05 10.20
C GLY A 168 5.17 -10.54 11.30
N ALA A 169 4.47 -9.43 11.09
CA ALA A 169 3.48 -8.95 12.05
C ALA A 169 2.12 -9.65 11.89
N ASP A 170 1.29 -9.62 12.93
CA ASP A 170 -0.04 -10.23 12.93
C ASP A 170 -1.06 -9.43 12.10
N ARG A 171 -0.75 -8.18 11.81
CA ARG A 171 -1.61 -7.24 11.06
C ARG A 171 -0.79 -6.28 10.19
N CYS A 172 -1.45 -5.59 9.28
CA CYS A 172 -0.90 -4.37 8.70
C CYS A 172 -1.46 -3.17 9.46
N ALA A 173 -0.61 -2.26 9.92
CA ALA A 173 -1.00 -1.06 10.66
C ALA A 173 -0.37 0.19 10.03
N ILE A 174 -1.20 1.19 9.77
CA ILE A 174 -0.84 2.46 9.13
C ILE A 174 -1.30 3.59 10.03
N GLU A 175 -0.36 4.36 10.54
CA GLU A 175 -0.63 5.59 11.28
C GLU A 175 -1.09 6.69 10.33
N VAL A 176 -2.09 7.44 10.75
CA VAL A 176 -2.70 8.53 10.01
C VAL A 176 -2.65 9.79 10.85
N GLU A 177 -1.70 10.65 10.56
CA GLU A 177 -1.56 11.97 11.16
C GLU A 177 -2.41 12.99 10.39
N ILE A 178 -3.24 13.74 11.11
CA ILE A 178 -4.07 14.80 10.53
C ILE A 178 -3.48 16.12 10.99
N GLU A 179 -2.82 16.85 10.10
CA GLU A 179 -2.27 18.16 10.42
C GLU A 179 -3.40 19.18 10.62
N GLY A 180 -3.46 19.76 11.80
CA GLY A 180 -4.44 20.75 12.23
C GLY A 180 -4.36 22.09 11.46
#